data_f291a2eb384756f875f29e2b6b9c006a
#
_entry.id   f291a2eb384756f875f29e2b6b9c006a
#
_cell.length_a   1.000
_cell.length_b   1.000
_cell.length_c   1.000
_cell.angle_alpha   90.00
_cell.angle_beta   90.00
_cell.angle_gamma   90.00
#
_symmetry.space_group_name_H-M   'P 1'
#
loop_
_entity.id
_entity.type
_entity.pdbx_description
1 polymer ?
#
loop_
_entity_poly.entity_id
_entity_poly.type
_entity_poly.pdbx_seq_one_letter_code
_entity_poly.pdbx_strand_id
1 'polypeptide(L)'
;MKQILFVFACCAVLLTGCKKEDNKETPKTVSLRTVMVYMSGDNNLSTVVMDDIKEMMQGASGIPQNCNLVAFIDRNVGSEKPYIAQITKEAKLDTLYKYTSDFYASDPEQFSEVLKKITELRPAKEYGLILWGHASGWIVESDTIAQRRAYGIDTNKWMNITQMARALKGLKDQNVLPKLSFIFADCCNMMCVENGYELREVTDYLMGSPAEIPGRGAPYQAIVPQLFKSGSDLYKGIIDNYYDYYADYNNLDYSEKYTWPYMKDGYSVPLSVIDTKYIGDLADRTHDMLERATGGYPQYPDSPDLTSIAYYLYNTSNNSDVMYDMKAIMERLLSADDFKLWNTTYQQAVPYCRMSLKWMSQFWPQQQAFSYFNPDLQYGCVSMFIPRKGSGYSYGNMAYNKTSLNFGWNQVMDWKRFGWE
;
A
#
# COMPACT_ATOMS: atom_id res chain seq x y z
N MET A 1 68.21 -37.07 -71.15
CA MET A 1 67.01 -37.46 -70.44
C MET A 1 67.17 -37.05 -69.00
N LYS A 2 66.59 -35.97 -68.60
CA LYS A 2 66.63 -35.44 -67.21
C LYS A 2 65.20 -35.45 -66.70
N GLN A 3 64.99 -36.25 -65.66
CA GLN A 3 63.69 -36.24 -64.91
C GLN A 3 63.69 -35.10 -63.94
N ILE A 4 62.65 -34.28 -63.98
CA ILE A 4 62.42 -33.21 -63.05
C ILE A 4 61.39 -33.70 -62.03
N LEU A 5 61.81 -33.77 -60.77
CA LEU A 5 61.00 -34.13 -59.62
C LEU A 5 60.27 -32.87 -59.14
N PHE A 6 58.93 -32.86 -59.16
CA PHE A 6 58.10 -31.81 -58.55
C PHE A 6 57.79 -32.24 -57.12
N VAL A 7 58.27 -31.43 -56.17
CA VAL A 7 57.92 -31.58 -54.77
C VAL A 7 56.70 -30.70 -54.53
N PHE A 8 55.55 -31.28 -54.17
CA PHE A 8 54.37 -30.56 -53.69
C PHE A 8 54.53 -30.31 -52.20
N ALA A 9 54.67 -29.02 -51.79
CA ALA A 9 54.62 -28.60 -50.40
C ALA A 9 53.13 -28.38 -50.05
N CYS A 10 52.54 -29.26 -49.21
CA CYS A 10 51.24 -29.03 -48.58
C CYS A 10 51.37 -28.00 -47.44
N CYS A 11 50.87 -26.78 -47.64
CA CYS A 11 50.64 -25.84 -46.56
C CYS A 11 49.33 -26.24 -45.82
N ALA A 12 49.48 -26.85 -44.64
CA ALA A 12 48.36 -27.02 -43.74
C ALA A 12 48.02 -25.68 -43.07
N VAL A 13 46.93 -25.07 -43.49
CA VAL A 13 46.40 -23.90 -42.80
C VAL A 13 45.61 -24.40 -41.59
N LEU A 14 46.14 -24.18 -40.38
CA LEU A 14 45.46 -24.39 -39.12
C LEU A 14 44.40 -23.26 -38.96
N LEU A 15 43.18 -23.52 -39.29
CA LEU A 15 42.02 -22.71 -38.92
C LEU A 15 41.76 -22.91 -37.42
N THR A 16 42.30 -22.02 -36.57
CA THR A 16 41.89 -21.87 -35.18
C THR A 16 40.50 -21.23 -35.21
N GLY A 17 39.47 -22.05 -35.20
CA GLY A 17 38.12 -21.61 -34.97
C GLY A 17 38.00 -21.10 -33.54
N CYS A 18 37.87 -19.77 -33.35
CA CYS A 18 37.34 -19.21 -32.11
C CYS A 18 35.92 -19.77 -31.89
N LYS A 19 35.80 -20.72 -30.97
CA LYS A 19 34.48 -21.01 -30.39
C LYS A 19 33.98 -19.73 -29.71
N LYS A 20 33.03 -19.03 -30.32
CA LYS A 20 32.13 -18.17 -29.54
C LYS A 20 31.46 -19.11 -28.54
N GLU A 21 31.74 -18.93 -27.26
CA GLU A 21 30.88 -19.41 -26.20
C GLU A 21 29.53 -18.71 -26.38
N ASP A 22 28.58 -19.42 -26.99
CA ASP A 22 27.19 -19.07 -26.88
C ASP A 22 26.85 -19.16 -25.38
N ASN A 23 26.87 -18.02 -24.71
CA ASN A 23 26.24 -17.85 -23.42
C ASN A 23 24.74 -18.11 -23.63
N LYS A 24 24.35 -19.37 -23.70
CA LYS A 24 22.95 -19.78 -23.53
C LYS A 24 22.62 -19.39 -22.09
N GLU A 25 22.03 -18.20 -21.91
CA GLU A 25 21.34 -17.89 -20.68
C GLU A 25 20.40 -19.06 -20.38
N THR A 26 20.67 -19.77 -19.30
CA THR A 26 19.78 -20.81 -18.80
C THR A 26 18.42 -20.16 -18.62
N PRO A 27 17.33 -20.70 -19.19
CA PRO A 27 16.00 -20.11 -19.04
C PRO A 27 15.72 -19.90 -17.55
N LYS A 28 15.47 -18.65 -17.14
CA LYS A 28 15.15 -18.34 -15.75
C LYS A 28 13.91 -19.13 -15.39
N THR A 29 13.98 -19.91 -14.32
CA THR A 29 12.83 -20.68 -13.83
C THR A 29 11.75 -19.70 -13.37
N VAL A 30 10.56 -19.78 -13.98
CA VAL A 30 9.40 -18.96 -13.58
C VAL A 30 8.83 -19.52 -12.29
N SER A 31 8.84 -18.70 -11.24
CA SER A 31 8.30 -19.05 -9.92
C SER A 31 6.77 -19.05 -9.90
N LEU A 32 6.15 -19.58 -8.85
CA LEU A 32 4.71 -19.47 -8.67
C LEU A 32 4.34 -18.03 -8.28
N ARG A 33 4.97 -17.50 -7.24
CA ARG A 33 4.74 -16.14 -6.79
C ARG A 33 6.06 -15.46 -6.40
N THR A 34 6.20 -14.19 -6.78
CA THR A 34 7.20 -13.28 -6.25
C THR A 34 6.48 -12.20 -5.43
N VAL A 35 6.80 -12.10 -4.15
CA VAL A 35 6.36 -11.00 -3.31
C VAL A 35 7.45 -9.94 -3.31
N MET A 36 7.09 -8.74 -3.73
CA MET A 36 7.95 -7.57 -3.81
C MET A 36 7.69 -6.69 -2.57
N VAL A 37 8.74 -6.34 -1.85
CA VAL A 37 8.67 -5.37 -0.75
C VAL A 37 9.33 -4.09 -1.22
N TYR A 38 8.57 -3.01 -1.34
CA TYR A 38 9.09 -1.71 -1.75
C TYR A 38 9.31 -0.84 -0.52
N MET A 39 10.57 -0.77 -0.07
CA MET A 39 10.93 -0.06 1.16
C MET A 39 11.46 1.34 0.83
N SER A 40 10.56 2.34 0.87
CA SER A 40 10.89 3.77 0.75
C SER A 40 11.31 4.31 2.11
N GLY A 41 12.57 4.10 2.48
CA GLY A 41 13.13 4.38 3.81
C GLY A 41 14.18 5.48 3.84
N ASP A 42 14.40 6.26 2.77
CA ASP A 42 15.27 7.45 2.81
C ASP A 42 14.58 8.62 3.53
N ASN A 43 14.31 8.39 4.81
CA ASN A 43 13.65 9.32 5.73
C ASN A 43 13.93 8.93 7.18
N ASN A 44 13.14 9.43 8.13
CA ASN A 44 13.29 9.12 9.57
C ASN A 44 12.99 7.65 9.94
N LEU A 45 12.46 6.82 9.03
CA LEU A 45 12.29 5.38 9.22
C LEU A 45 13.53 4.57 8.79
N SER A 46 14.58 5.22 8.29
CA SER A 46 15.79 4.58 7.77
C SER A 46 16.42 3.57 8.72
N THR A 47 16.33 3.81 10.03
CA THR A 47 16.91 2.94 11.06
C THR A 47 16.12 1.64 11.27
N VAL A 48 14.80 1.64 11.02
CA VAL A 48 13.95 0.46 11.24
C VAL A 48 13.86 -0.47 10.02
N VAL A 49 14.22 0.00 8.83
CA VAL A 49 14.22 -0.82 7.60
C VAL A 49 14.90 -2.18 7.79
N MET A 50 16.09 -2.20 8.40
CA MET A 50 16.84 -3.46 8.58
C MET A 50 16.31 -4.31 9.72
N ASP A 51 15.53 -3.76 10.62
CA ASP A 51 14.88 -4.55 11.67
C ASP A 51 13.73 -5.34 11.06
N ASP A 52 12.94 -4.74 10.17
CA ASP A 52 11.90 -5.45 9.41
C ASP A 52 12.49 -6.49 8.44
N ILE A 53 13.62 -6.20 7.81
CA ILE A 53 14.35 -7.21 7.01
C ILE A 53 14.76 -8.40 7.88
N LYS A 54 15.24 -8.18 9.12
CA LYS A 54 15.57 -9.28 10.05
C LYS A 54 14.31 -10.08 10.44
N GLU A 55 13.18 -9.41 10.67
CA GLU A 55 11.91 -10.08 10.94
C GLU A 55 11.45 -10.89 9.73
N MET A 56 11.58 -10.37 8.49
CA MET A 56 11.33 -11.14 7.28
C MET A 56 12.22 -12.38 7.18
N MET A 57 13.50 -12.27 7.55
CA MET A 57 14.42 -13.40 7.61
C MET A 57 13.99 -14.42 8.68
N GLN A 58 13.46 -13.99 9.82
CA GLN A 58 12.92 -14.90 10.85
C GLN A 58 11.70 -15.67 10.34
N GLY A 59 10.85 -15.04 9.54
CA GLY A 59 9.69 -15.67 8.90
C GLY A 59 10.02 -16.49 7.65
N ALA A 60 11.26 -16.45 7.16
CA ALA A 60 11.64 -16.95 5.84
C ALA A 60 11.44 -18.46 5.62
N SER A 61 11.46 -19.27 6.69
CA SER A 61 11.13 -20.71 6.58
C SER A 61 9.73 -20.98 6.02
N GLY A 62 8.81 -19.99 6.14
CA GLY A 62 7.48 -20.03 5.55
C GLY A 62 7.42 -19.73 4.05
N ILE A 63 8.53 -19.35 3.40
CA ILE A 63 8.58 -19.13 1.96
C ILE A 63 8.52 -20.48 1.24
N PRO A 64 7.53 -20.73 0.37
CA PRO A 64 7.47 -21.98 -0.41
C PRO A 64 8.65 -22.11 -1.38
N GLN A 65 9.04 -23.33 -1.71
CA GLN A 65 10.22 -23.59 -2.54
C GLN A 65 10.21 -22.89 -3.91
N ASN A 66 9.03 -22.75 -4.51
CA ASN A 66 8.86 -22.13 -5.83
C ASN A 66 8.37 -20.68 -5.76
N CYS A 67 8.67 -19.99 -4.66
CA CYS A 67 8.27 -18.60 -4.43
C CYS A 67 9.48 -17.75 -4.03
N ASN A 68 9.37 -16.45 -4.23
CA ASN A 68 10.41 -15.49 -3.87
C ASN A 68 9.86 -14.39 -2.97
N LEU A 69 10.67 -13.93 -2.02
CA LEU A 69 10.50 -12.68 -1.29
C LEU A 69 11.67 -11.77 -1.65
N VAL A 70 11.36 -10.65 -2.30
CA VAL A 70 12.37 -9.73 -2.85
C VAL A 70 12.11 -8.33 -2.33
N ALA A 71 13.08 -7.70 -1.71
CA ALA A 71 13.00 -6.35 -1.21
C ALA A 71 13.81 -5.38 -2.09
N PHE A 72 13.19 -4.28 -2.50
CA PHE A 72 13.88 -3.06 -2.85
C PHE A 72 14.10 -2.28 -1.56
N ILE A 73 15.33 -1.90 -1.31
CA ILE A 73 15.77 -1.26 -0.07
C ILE A 73 16.42 0.07 -0.43
N ASP A 74 15.81 1.14 0.05
CA ASP A 74 16.28 2.50 -0.06
C ASP A 74 16.34 3.14 1.34
N ARG A 75 17.55 3.62 1.75
CA ARG A 75 17.78 4.10 3.11
C ARG A 75 18.71 5.31 3.13
N ASN A 76 18.47 6.25 4.01
CA ASN A 76 19.38 7.35 4.30
C ASN A 76 20.50 6.89 5.25
N VAL A 77 21.50 6.18 4.72
CA VAL A 77 22.65 5.72 5.52
C VAL A 77 23.96 5.96 4.78
N GLY A 78 24.60 7.06 5.11
CA GLY A 78 25.93 7.39 4.57
C GLY A 78 25.95 7.50 3.05
N SER A 79 26.79 6.68 2.40
CA SER A 79 26.89 6.62 0.94
C SER A 79 26.19 5.39 0.33
N GLU A 80 25.35 4.71 1.09
CA GLU A 80 24.61 3.55 0.60
C GLU A 80 23.68 3.99 -0.56
N LYS A 81 23.64 3.17 -1.60
CA LYS A 81 22.76 3.37 -2.73
C LYS A 81 21.64 2.34 -2.69
N PRO A 82 20.47 2.65 -3.24
CA PRO A 82 19.38 1.69 -3.30
C PRO A 82 19.81 0.35 -3.90
N TYR A 83 19.23 -0.72 -3.44
CA TYR A 83 19.53 -2.06 -3.96
C TYR A 83 18.33 -2.99 -3.87
N ILE A 84 18.36 -4.06 -4.66
CA ILE A 84 17.38 -5.14 -4.64
C ILE A 84 18.05 -6.38 -4.04
N ALA A 85 17.40 -6.99 -3.04
CA ALA A 85 17.87 -8.20 -2.39
C ALA A 85 16.74 -9.22 -2.25
N GLN A 86 17.09 -10.50 -2.23
CA GLN A 86 16.18 -11.60 -1.94
C GLN A 86 16.38 -12.06 -0.49
N ILE A 87 15.28 -12.21 0.22
CA ILE A 87 15.25 -12.96 1.47
C ILE A 87 15.07 -14.44 1.10
N THR A 88 16.08 -15.25 1.35
CA THR A 88 16.03 -16.68 1.00
C THR A 88 15.37 -17.49 2.13
N LYS A 89 14.87 -18.67 1.79
CA LYS A 89 14.28 -19.60 2.76
C LYS A 89 15.21 -19.97 3.91
N GLU A 90 16.54 -19.91 3.69
CA GLU A 90 17.60 -20.15 4.66
C GLU A 90 17.89 -18.93 5.53
N ALA A 91 17.00 -17.94 5.54
CA ALA A 91 17.12 -16.71 6.30
C ALA A 91 18.39 -15.90 5.95
N LYS A 92 18.72 -15.80 4.66
CA LYS A 92 19.80 -14.95 4.17
C LYS A 92 19.27 -13.80 3.36
N LEU A 93 19.98 -12.69 3.34
CA LEU A 93 19.73 -11.54 2.49
C LEU A 93 20.75 -11.54 1.34
N ASP A 94 20.35 -12.01 0.17
CA ASP A 94 21.19 -12.10 -1.00
C ASP A 94 20.95 -10.91 -1.92
N THR A 95 21.96 -10.04 -2.09
CA THR A 95 21.88 -8.90 -2.99
C THR A 95 21.81 -9.36 -4.44
N LEU A 96 20.75 -8.97 -5.15
CA LEU A 96 20.52 -9.30 -6.55
C LEU A 96 21.00 -8.20 -7.51
N TYR A 97 20.85 -6.95 -7.11
CA TYR A 97 21.20 -5.80 -7.92
C TYR A 97 21.48 -4.58 -7.04
N LYS A 98 22.51 -3.80 -7.38
CA LYS A 98 22.84 -2.52 -6.73
C LYS A 98 22.76 -1.38 -7.75
N TYR A 99 22.06 -0.33 -7.39
CA TYR A 99 22.07 0.89 -8.19
C TYR A 99 23.38 1.65 -8.01
N THR A 100 23.82 2.33 -9.03
CA THR A 100 25.10 3.08 -9.02
C THR A 100 24.91 4.52 -8.54
N SER A 101 23.69 5.03 -8.62
CA SER A 101 23.30 6.37 -8.19
C SER A 101 22.06 6.29 -7.33
N ASP A 102 21.87 7.30 -6.52
CA ASP A 102 20.67 7.55 -5.75
C ASP A 102 19.57 8.12 -6.62
N PHE A 103 18.32 7.90 -6.22
CA PHE A 103 17.13 8.45 -6.88
C PHE A 103 15.97 8.47 -5.88
N TYR A 104 14.96 9.25 -6.17
CA TYR A 104 13.77 9.30 -5.32
C TYR A 104 12.92 8.04 -5.48
N ALA A 105 12.83 7.21 -4.43
CA ALA A 105 11.98 6.02 -4.42
C ALA A 105 10.49 6.38 -4.60
N SER A 106 10.09 7.59 -4.26
CA SER A 106 8.74 8.14 -4.47
C SER A 106 8.49 8.67 -5.89
N ASP A 107 9.47 8.62 -6.79
CA ASP A 107 9.26 8.98 -8.20
C ASP A 107 8.53 7.84 -8.94
N PRO A 108 7.40 8.11 -9.64
CA PRO A 108 6.60 7.07 -10.30
C PRO A 108 7.34 6.32 -11.42
N GLU A 109 8.29 6.96 -12.09
CA GLU A 109 9.10 6.31 -13.14
C GLU A 109 10.12 5.37 -12.49
N GLN A 110 10.80 5.82 -11.42
CA GLN A 110 11.72 4.97 -10.67
C GLN A 110 10.99 3.79 -10.01
N PHE A 111 9.81 4.01 -9.45
CA PHE A 111 8.96 2.95 -8.94
C PHE A 111 8.69 1.88 -10.01
N SER A 112 8.30 2.30 -11.21
CA SER A 112 8.06 1.38 -12.34
C SER A 112 9.32 0.62 -12.73
N GLU A 113 10.47 1.29 -12.84
CA GLU A 113 11.73 0.65 -13.23
C GLU A 113 12.24 -0.34 -12.18
N VAL A 114 12.06 -0.05 -10.89
CA VAL A 114 12.38 -0.99 -9.81
C VAL A 114 11.52 -2.25 -9.88
N LEU A 115 10.20 -2.11 -10.03
CA LEU A 115 9.30 -3.27 -10.15
C LEU A 115 9.60 -4.10 -11.39
N LYS A 116 9.86 -3.46 -12.52
CA LYS A 116 10.31 -4.11 -13.74
C LYS A 116 11.61 -4.86 -13.51
N LYS A 117 12.60 -4.24 -12.86
CA LYS A 117 13.86 -4.90 -12.52
C LYS A 117 13.64 -6.15 -11.65
N ILE A 118 12.75 -6.10 -10.67
CA ILE A 118 12.42 -7.28 -9.85
C ILE A 118 11.80 -8.39 -10.70
N THR A 119 10.88 -8.06 -11.64
CA THR A 119 10.29 -9.08 -12.53
C THR A 119 11.33 -9.72 -13.45
N GLU A 120 12.31 -8.96 -13.93
CA GLU A 120 13.44 -9.50 -14.71
C GLU A 120 14.34 -10.43 -13.88
N LEU A 121 14.59 -10.08 -12.61
CA LEU A 121 15.45 -10.85 -11.71
C LEU A 121 14.77 -12.11 -11.19
N ARG A 122 13.48 -12.04 -10.89
CA ARG A 122 12.67 -13.12 -10.29
C ARG A 122 11.30 -13.23 -10.97
N PRO A 123 11.26 -13.72 -12.22
CA PRO A 123 10.01 -13.89 -12.94
C PRO A 123 9.10 -14.89 -12.24
N ALA A 124 7.80 -14.58 -12.19
CA ALA A 124 6.79 -15.42 -11.57
C ALA A 124 5.46 -15.35 -12.34
N LYS A 125 4.55 -16.29 -12.02
CA LYS A 125 3.18 -16.30 -12.56
C LYS A 125 2.30 -15.26 -11.86
N GLU A 126 2.55 -15.04 -10.57
CA GLU A 126 1.80 -14.13 -9.72
C GLU A 126 2.75 -13.21 -8.96
N TYR A 127 2.27 -12.01 -8.66
CA TYR A 127 3.03 -11.06 -7.87
C TYR A 127 2.16 -10.47 -6.76
N GLY A 128 2.76 -10.31 -5.59
CA GLY A 128 2.26 -9.48 -4.49
C GLY A 128 3.18 -8.29 -4.28
N LEU A 129 2.64 -7.18 -3.78
CA LEU A 129 3.41 -5.98 -3.47
C LEU A 129 3.14 -5.57 -2.02
N ILE A 130 4.21 -5.33 -1.28
CA ILE A 130 4.18 -4.67 0.03
C ILE A 130 4.69 -3.25 -0.17
N LEU A 131 3.89 -2.27 0.21
CA LEU A 131 4.26 -0.86 0.27
C LEU A 131 4.69 -0.56 1.71
N TRP A 132 5.96 -0.28 1.92
CA TRP A 132 6.54 0.01 3.22
C TRP A 132 7.04 1.45 3.29
N GLY A 133 6.67 2.18 4.33
CA GLY A 133 7.11 3.55 4.54
C GLY A 133 6.02 4.48 5.05
N HIS A 134 6.21 5.79 4.91
CA HIS A 134 5.18 6.77 5.25
C HIS A 134 4.06 6.81 4.20
N ALA A 135 2.83 7.03 4.66
CA ALA A 135 1.69 7.32 3.78
C ALA A 135 0.63 8.18 4.47
N SER A 136 -0.28 8.73 3.69
CA SER A 136 -1.41 9.54 4.17
C SER A 136 -2.69 9.34 3.32
N GLY A 137 -2.86 8.15 2.78
CA GLY A 137 -4.08 7.77 2.05
C GLY A 137 -4.30 8.58 0.77
N TRP A 138 -5.51 9.10 0.62
CA TRP A 138 -5.92 9.90 -0.54
C TRP A 138 -5.40 11.34 -0.52
N ILE A 139 -4.74 11.80 0.54
CA ILE A 139 -4.21 13.17 0.60
C ILE A 139 -3.14 13.33 -0.47
N VAL A 140 -3.34 14.31 -1.33
CA VAL A 140 -2.47 14.58 -2.49
C VAL A 140 -1.51 15.72 -2.15
N GLU A 141 -0.24 15.56 -2.54
CA GLU A 141 0.70 16.67 -2.51
C GLU A 141 0.30 17.72 -3.55
N SER A 142 0.24 18.97 -3.16
CA SER A 142 0.10 20.09 -4.07
C SER A 142 1.34 20.98 -3.99
N ASP A 143 1.82 21.48 -5.12
CA ASP A 143 3.00 22.34 -5.23
C ASP A 143 2.97 23.60 -4.34
N THR A 144 1.83 23.91 -3.75
CA THR A 144 1.61 25.13 -2.96
C THR A 144 1.57 24.92 -1.46
N ILE A 145 1.58 23.67 -0.96
CA ILE A 145 1.47 23.37 0.49
C ILE A 145 2.52 22.32 0.88
N ALA A 146 3.64 22.82 1.37
CA ALA A 146 4.87 22.08 1.69
C ALA A 146 4.77 21.13 2.90
N GLN A 147 3.79 20.28 3.06
CA GLN A 147 3.75 19.26 4.14
C GLN A 147 2.66 18.17 3.94
N ARG A 148 2.19 17.87 2.74
CA ARG A 148 1.10 16.91 2.52
C ARG A 148 1.55 15.71 1.71
N ARG A 149 1.17 14.54 2.15
CA ARG A 149 1.82 13.24 2.01
C ARG A 149 0.91 12.28 1.27
N ALA A 150 1.39 11.55 0.27
CA ALA A 150 0.68 10.44 -0.35
C ALA A 150 1.34 9.11 0.05
N TYR A 151 2.38 8.65 -0.65
CA TYR A 151 3.14 7.46 -0.29
C TYR A 151 4.65 7.73 -0.43
N GLY A 152 5.42 7.14 0.49
CA GLY A 152 6.87 6.98 0.38
C GLY A 152 7.63 8.29 0.37
N ILE A 153 7.67 9.01 1.49
CA ILE A 153 8.53 10.21 1.55
C ILE A 153 9.98 9.82 1.30
N ASP A 154 10.57 10.51 0.37
CA ASP A 154 11.99 10.46 0.08
C ASP A 154 12.48 11.92 -0.01
N THR A 155 13.28 12.32 0.97
CA THR A 155 13.68 13.71 1.21
C THR A 155 12.44 14.62 1.37
N ASN A 156 11.86 15.15 0.29
CA ASN A 156 10.65 16.00 0.31
C ASN A 156 9.66 15.61 -0.80
N LYS A 157 9.86 14.47 -1.46
CA LYS A 157 9.00 14.01 -2.55
C LYS A 157 8.12 12.87 -2.09
N TRP A 158 6.92 12.81 -2.67
CA TRP A 158 5.89 11.82 -2.41
C TRP A 158 5.27 11.36 -3.71
N MET A 159 4.81 10.13 -3.76
CA MET A 159 4.05 9.61 -4.89
C MET A 159 2.55 9.60 -4.55
N ASN A 160 1.75 10.29 -5.34
CA ASN A 160 0.30 10.24 -5.22
C ASN A 160 -0.23 8.86 -5.65
N ILE A 161 -1.31 8.39 -5.02
CA ILE A 161 -1.90 7.08 -5.35
C ILE A 161 -2.35 7.00 -6.82
N THR A 162 -2.86 8.09 -7.38
CA THR A 162 -3.21 8.16 -8.81
C THR A 162 -1.99 8.03 -9.73
N GLN A 163 -0.81 8.45 -9.29
CA GLN A 163 0.45 8.24 -10.01
C GLN A 163 0.91 6.78 -9.89
N MET A 164 0.85 6.22 -8.68
CA MET A 164 1.13 4.80 -8.44
C MET A 164 0.22 3.89 -9.29
N ALA A 165 -1.08 4.16 -9.30
CA ALA A 165 -2.04 3.39 -10.10
C ALA A 165 -1.71 3.44 -11.60
N ARG A 166 -1.34 4.63 -12.12
CA ARG A 166 -0.91 4.79 -13.52
C ARG A 166 0.39 4.05 -13.81
N ALA A 167 1.37 4.10 -12.91
CA ALA A 167 2.64 3.39 -13.03
C ALA A 167 2.41 1.86 -13.11
N LEU A 168 1.64 1.31 -12.18
CA LEU A 168 1.29 -0.13 -12.16
C LEU A 168 0.46 -0.53 -13.39
N LYS A 169 -0.48 0.32 -13.81
CA LYS A 169 -1.26 0.08 -15.02
C LYS A 169 -0.37 0.08 -16.27
N GLY A 170 0.59 0.99 -16.35
CA GLY A 170 1.56 1.03 -17.45
C GLY A 170 2.38 -0.27 -17.55
N LEU A 171 2.84 -0.81 -16.43
CA LEU A 171 3.55 -2.09 -16.40
C LEU A 171 2.65 -3.27 -16.82
N LYS A 172 1.38 -3.24 -16.41
CA LYS A 172 0.40 -4.26 -16.81
C LYS A 172 0.10 -4.21 -18.31
N ASP A 173 -0.15 -3.03 -18.85
CA ASP A 173 -0.47 -2.84 -20.27
C ASP A 173 0.70 -3.22 -21.17
N GLN A 174 1.93 -3.09 -20.69
CA GLN A 174 3.17 -3.55 -21.36
C GLN A 174 3.45 -5.04 -21.17
N ASN A 175 2.61 -5.79 -20.46
CA ASN A 175 2.83 -7.20 -20.08
C ASN A 175 4.14 -7.46 -19.30
N VAL A 176 4.64 -6.45 -18.59
CA VAL A 176 5.81 -6.55 -17.69
C VAL A 176 5.39 -7.13 -16.35
N LEU A 177 4.29 -6.63 -15.80
CA LEU A 177 3.74 -7.04 -14.50
C LEU A 177 2.25 -7.33 -14.67
N PRO A 178 1.75 -8.56 -14.41
CA PRO A 178 0.32 -8.83 -14.44
C PRO A 178 -0.41 -8.08 -13.32
N LYS A 179 -1.73 -8.16 -13.29
CA LYS A 179 -2.50 -7.67 -12.13
C LYS A 179 -1.95 -8.34 -10.88
N LEU A 180 -1.66 -7.54 -9.86
CA LEU A 180 -1.12 -8.03 -8.59
C LEU A 180 -2.18 -8.86 -7.84
N SER A 181 -1.77 -9.98 -7.25
CA SER A 181 -2.66 -10.76 -6.39
C SER A 181 -3.06 -9.96 -5.14
N PHE A 182 -2.18 -9.09 -4.68
CA PHE A 182 -2.46 -8.18 -3.58
C PHE A 182 -1.48 -7.00 -3.53
N ILE A 183 -1.93 -5.91 -2.90
CA ILE A 183 -1.10 -4.87 -2.31
C ILE A 183 -1.35 -4.91 -0.80
N PHE A 184 -0.30 -5.10 -0.01
CA PHE A 184 -0.32 -4.93 1.43
C PHE A 184 0.40 -3.61 1.77
N ALA A 185 -0.36 -2.66 2.30
CA ALA A 185 0.14 -1.34 2.67
C ALA A 185 0.55 -1.34 4.14
N ASP A 186 1.82 -1.60 4.41
CA ASP A 186 2.44 -1.43 5.71
C ASP A 186 2.87 0.04 5.87
N CYS A 187 1.87 0.89 5.86
CA CYS A 187 1.98 2.34 5.97
C CYS A 187 0.63 2.97 6.38
N CYS A 188 0.68 4.19 6.91
CA CYS A 188 -0.47 4.85 7.50
C CYS A 188 -1.58 5.18 6.50
N ASN A 189 -2.84 5.14 6.96
CA ASN A 189 -4.03 5.72 6.30
C ASN A 189 -4.35 5.17 4.88
N MET A 190 -3.81 4.03 4.48
CA MET A 190 -3.98 3.52 3.12
C MET A 190 -5.34 2.91 2.85
N MET A 191 -6.09 2.49 3.91
CA MET A 191 -7.40 1.88 3.73
C MET A 191 -8.49 2.93 3.64
N CYS A 192 -8.61 3.53 2.46
CA CYS A 192 -9.70 4.40 2.08
C CYS A 192 -10.29 3.95 0.73
N VAL A 193 -11.57 4.22 0.53
CA VAL A 193 -12.29 3.78 -0.69
C VAL A 193 -11.71 4.42 -1.95
N GLU A 194 -11.19 5.64 -1.85
CA GLU A 194 -10.53 6.35 -2.94
C GLU A 194 -9.32 5.55 -3.44
N ASN A 195 -8.44 5.09 -2.54
CA ASN A 195 -7.28 4.28 -2.90
C ASN A 195 -7.71 2.92 -3.49
N GLY A 196 -8.69 2.27 -2.85
CA GLY A 196 -9.24 1.01 -3.36
C GLY A 196 -9.78 1.14 -4.78
N TYR A 197 -10.47 2.25 -5.07
CA TYR A 197 -11.04 2.53 -6.38
C TYR A 197 -9.96 2.81 -7.44
N GLU A 198 -8.95 3.61 -7.10
CA GLU A 198 -7.83 3.89 -8.02
C GLU A 198 -7.02 2.63 -8.36
N LEU A 199 -6.78 1.77 -7.38
CA LEU A 199 -5.95 0.58 -7.54
C LEU A 199 -6.71 -0.65 -8.10
N ARG A 200 -8.04 -0.57 -8.33
CA ARG A 200 -8.88 -1.72 -8.68
C ARG A 200 -8.48 -2.46 -9.96
N GLU A 201 -7.87 -1.77 -10.90
CA GLU A 201 -7.45 -2.37 -12.15
C GLU A 201 -6.07 -3.07 -12.06
N VAL A 202 -5.33 -2.83 -10.99
CA VAL A 202 -3.93 -3.25 -10.87
C VAL A 202 -3.67 -4.23 -9.71
N THR A 203 -4.63 -4.40 -8.80
CA THR A 203 -4.54 -5.40 -7.73
C THR A 203 -5.88 -6.07 -7.46
N ASP A 204 -5.87 -7.33 -6.97
CA ASP A 204 -7.08 -8.03 -6.55
C ASP A 204 -7.49 -7.64 -5.12
N TYR A 205 -6.52 -7.51 -4.22
CA TYR A 205 -6.76 -7.11 -2.83
C TYR A 205 -5.88 -5.93 -2.44
N LEU A 206 -6.45 -4.97 -1.73
CA LEU A 206 -5.72 -3.95 -0.99
C LEU A 206 -5.93 -4.21 0.51
N MET A 207 -4.83 -4.29 1.27
CA MET A 207 -4.86 -4.56 2.71
C MET A 207 -4.03 -3.51 3.46
N GLY A 208 -4.42 -3.18 4.68
CA GLY A 208 -3.69 -2.23 5.53
C GLY A 208 -4.56 -1.59 6.59
N SER A 209 -4.17 -0.40 7.04
CA SER A 209 -4.87 0.38 8.06
C SER A 209 -5.47 1.68 7.50
N PRO A 210 -6.69 2.06 7.92
CA PRO A 210 -7.23 3.40 7.65
C PRO A 210 -6.65 4.48 8.58
N ALA A 211 -5.98 4.07 9.67
CA ALA A 211 -5.38 4.93 10.67
C ALA A 211 -3.85 4.94 10.58
N GLU A 212 -3.20 5.72 11.44
CA GLU A 212 -1.75 5.63 11.64
C GLU A 212 -1.39 4.27 12.25
N ILE A 213 -0.25 3.72 11.81
CA ILE A 213 0.32 2.47 12.32
C ILE A 213 1.58 2.72 13.14
N PRO A 214 1.97 1.79 14.02
CA PRO A 214 3.24 1.87 14.73
C PRO A 214 4.43 1.99 13.79
N GLY A 215 5.46 2.75 14.18
CA GLY A 215 6.66 2.93 13.37
C GLY A 215 7.47 1.64 13.12
N ARG A 216 7.21 0.59 13.92
CA ARG A 216 7.78 -0.75 13.71
C ARG A 216 7.08 -1.55 12.60
N GLY A 217 5.93 -1.07 12.10
CA GLY A 217 5.21 -1.73 11.03
C GLY A 217 4.64 -3.12 11.39
N ALA A 218 4.46 -3.94 10.37
CA ALA A 218 3.91 -5.26 10.49
C ALA A 218 4.92 -6.26 11.11
N PRO A 219 4.49 -7.21 11.95
CA PRO A 219 5.36 -8.25 12.51
C PRO A 219 5.74 -9.27 11.44
N TYR A 220 6.75 -8.99 10.62
CA TYR A 220 7.08 -9.76 9.43
C TYR A 220 7.47 -11.21 9.70
N GLN A 221 7.98 -11.54 10.89
CA GLN A 221 8.22 -12.92 11.30
C GLN A 221 6.94 -13.78 11.27
N ALA A 222 5.77 -13.17 11.51
CA ALA A 222 4.48 -13.85 11.45
C ALA A 222 3.76 -13.64 10.10
N ILE A 223 4.04 -12.52 9.42
CA ILE A 223 3.38 -12.13 8.16
C ILE A 223 3.95 -12.91 6.97
N VAL A 224 5.27 -13.13 6.89
CA VAL A 224 5.92 -13.77 5.73
C VAL A 224 5.27 -15.10 5.32
N PRO A 225 4.94 -16.03 6.22
CA PRO A 225 4.28 -17.28 5.83
C PRO A 225 2.88 -17.08 5.21
N GLN A 226 2.22 -15.95 5.50
CA GLN A 226 0.87 -15.64 5.03
C GLN A 226 0.88 -15.09 3.60
N LEU A 227 1.96 -14.41 3.19
CA LEU A 227 2.09 -13.74 1.88
C LEU A 227 1.97 -14.70 0.68
N PHE A 228 2.14 -15.99 0.91
CA PHE A 228 2.10 -17.03 -0.12
C PHE A 228 0.79 -17.82 -0.13
N LYS A 229 -0.15 -17.49 0.73
CA LYS A 229 -1.52 -18.00 0.72
C LYS A 229 -2.37 -17.28 -0.35
N SER A 230 -3.60 -17.71 -0.54
CA SER A 230 -4.51 -17.14 -1.54
C SER A 230 -5.91 -16.93 -0.97
N GLY A 231 -6.69 -16.03 -1.61
CA GLY A 231 -8.06 -15.74 -1.21
C GLY A 231 -8.18 -15.32 0.26
N SER A 232 -9.17 -15.85 0.96
CA SER A 232 -9.43 -15.47 2.36
C SER A 232 -8.29 -15.83 3.32
N ASP A 233 -7.55 -16.90 3.05
CA ASP A 233 -6.43 -17.31 3.91
C ASP A 233 -5.26 -16.33 3.86
N LEU A 234 -5.06 -15.66 2.70
CA LEU A 234 -4.09 -14.60 2.54
C LEU A 234 -4.41 -13.41 3.45
N TYR A 235 -5.57 -12.77 3.20
CA TYR A 235 -5.86 -11.51 3.88
C TYR A 235 -6.19 -11.71 5.38
N LYS A 236 -6.87 -12.79 5.75
CA LYS A 236 -7.11 -13.10 7.17
C LYS A 236 -5.78 -13.41 7.88
N GLY A 237 -4.92 -14.21 7.25
CA GLY A 237 -3.62 -14.53 7.82
C GLY A 237 -2.77 -13.28 8.06
N ILE A 238 -2.73 -12.32 7.14
CA ILE A 238 -2.01 -11.06 7.33
C ILE A 238 -2.66 -10.21 8.43
N ILE A 239 -3.97 -9.95 8.32
CA ILE A 239 -4.70 -9.07 9.23
C ILE A 239 -4.70 -9.62 10.66
N ASP A 240 -4.97 -10.92 10.85
CA ASP A 240 -5.02 -11.52 12.18
C ASP A 240 -3.66 -11.50 12.87
N ASN A 241 -2.59 -11.91 12.18
CA ASN A 241 -1.25 -11.90 12.78
C ASN A 241 -0.78 -10.48 13.13
N TYR A 242 -1.10 -9.49 12.28
CA TYR A 242 -0.74 -8.11 12.55
C TYR A 242 -1.53 -7.57 13.77
N TYR A 243 -2.85 -7.75 13.75
CA TYR A 243 -3.71 -7.28 14.80
C TYR A 243 -3.39 -7.92 16.16
N ASP A 244 -3.27 -9.25 16.18
CA ASP A 244 -3.02 -10.02 17.42
C ASP A 244 -1.65 -9.68 18.02
N TYR A 245 -0.65 -9.36 17.19
CA TYR A 245 0.66 -8.90 17.67
C TYR A 245 0.53 -7.62 18.51
N TYR A 246 -0.17 -6.62 18.01
CA TYR A 246 -0.32 -5.35 18.71
C TYR A 246 -1.42 -5.37 19.79
N ALA A 247 -2.33 -6.32 19.74
CA ALA A 247 -3.28 -6.54 20.82
C ALA A 247 -2.63 -7.15 22.09
N ASP A 248 -1.47 -7.81 21.95
CA ASP A 248 -0.71 -8.32 23.10
C ASP A 248 0.25 -7.25 23.61
N TYR A 249 -0.06 -6.70 24.79
CA TYR A 249 0.78 -5.73 25.48
C TYR A 249 2.24 -6.18 25.68
N ASN A 250 2.51 -7.48 25.75
CA ASN A 250 3.85 -8.00 25.95
C ASN A 250 4.75 -7.80 24.72
N ASN A 251 4.18 -7.68 23.55
CA ASN A 251 4.91 -7.42 22.30
C ASN A 251 5.32 -5.95 22.13
N LEU A 252 4.73 -5.03 22.91
CA LEU A 252 5.07 -3.61 22.85
C LEU A 252 6.44 -3.35 23.49
N ASP A 253 7.22 -2.47 22.87
CA ASP A 253 8.51 -2.08 23.44
C ASP A 253 8.35 -1.11 24.63
N TYR A 254 9.48 -0.74 25.26
CA TYR A 254 9.47 0.14 26.41
C TYR A 254 8.89 1.53 26.07
N SER A 255 9.23 2.08 24.92
CA SER A 255 8.75 3.42 24.52
C SER A 255 7.24 3.40 24.26
N GLU A 256 6.75 2.37 23.60
CA GLU A 256 5.32 2.16 23.35
C GLU A 256 4.53 1.98 24.64
N LYS A 257 5.08 1.24 25.63
CA LYS A 257 4.44 1.02 26.92
C LYS A 257 4.35 2.25 27.81
N TYR A 258 5.38 3.09 27.81
CA TYR A 258 5.52 4.18 28.75
C TYR A 258 5.21 5.57 28.18
N THR A 259 5.48 5.77 26.90
CA THR A 259 5.11 7.02 26.24
C THR A 259 3.59 7.12 26.05
N TRP A 260 2.90 5.98 26.11
CA TRP A 260 1.47 5.84 25.80
C TRP A 260 0.72 5.18 26.95
N PRO A 261 0.53 5.85 28.08
CA PRO A 261 -0.11 5.25 29.25
C PRO A 261 -1.54 4.76 29.00
N TYR A 262 -2.16 5.19 27.89
CA TYR A 262 -3.51 4.77 27.48
C TYR A 262 -3.53 3.48 26.67
N MET A 263 -2.38 2.89 26.37
CA MET A 263 -2.27 1.64 25.59
C MET A 263 -2.13 0.38 26.43
N LYS A 264 -2.47 0.44 27.71
CA LYS A 264 -2.46 -0.72 28.59
C LYS A 264 -3.29 -1.90 28.09
N ASP A 265 -4.22 -1.65 27.16
CA ASP A 265 -5.10 -2.63 26.54
C ASP A 265 -4.65 -3.05 25.14
N GLY A 266 -3.38 -2.83 24.80
CA GLY A 266 -2.79 -3.10 23.49
C GLY A 266 -2.76 -1.87 22.57
N TYR A 267 -1.79 -1.88 21.65
CA TYR A 267 -1.67 -0.87 20.60
C TYR A 267 -2.63 -1.23 19.48
N SER A 268 -3.69 -0.47 19.39
CA SER A 268 -4.79 -0.78 18.51
C SER A 268 -4.50 -0.37 17.06
N VAL A 269 -4.40 -1.33 16.20
CA VAL A 269 -4.28 -1.13 14.75
C VAL A 269 -5.57 -1.62 14.09
N PRO A 270 -6.47 -0.74 13.62
CA PRO A 270 -7.60 -1.15 12.79
C PRO A 270 -7.06 -1.62 11.44
N LEU A 271 -7.48 -2.79 10.99
CA LEU A 271 -7.01 -3.40 9.75
C LEU A 271 -8.15 -3.94 8.93
N SER A 272 -8.07 -3.82 7.62
CA SER A 272 -9.08 -4.33 6.70
C SER A 272 -8.49 -4.77 5.37
N VAL A 273 -9.36 -5.39 4.56
CA VAL A 273 -9.09 -5.71 3.16
C VAL A 273 -10.20 -5.16 2.28
N ILE A 274 -9.82 -4.58 1.15
CA ILE A 274 -10.71 -4.28 0.03
C ILE A 274 -10.49 -5.34 -1.05
N ASP A 275 -11.55 -6.08 -1.40
CA ASP A 275 -11.61 -6.87 -2.64
C ASP A 275 -11.99 -5.92 -3.78
N THR A 276 -11.01 -5.59 -4.60
CA THR A 276 -11.14 -4.56 -5.62
C THR A 276 -12.13 -4.91 -6.72
N LYS A 277 -12.48 -6.17 -6.84
CA LYS A 277 -13.49 -6.65 -7.78
C LYS A 277 -14.87 -6.00 -7.54
N TYR A 278 -15.19 -5.68 -6.29
CA TYR A 278 -16.49 -5.18 -5.89
C TYR A 278 -16.52 -3.69 -5.55
N ILE A 279 -15.37 -3.00 -5.65
CA ILE A 279 -15.30 -1.59 -5.25
C ILE A 279 -16.07 -0.66 -6.19
N GLY A 280 -16.18 -1.02 -7.49
CA GLY A 280 -17.01 -0.29 -8.45
C GLY A 280 -18.49 -0.39 -8.09
N ASP A 281 -18.98 -1.60 -7.83
CA ASP A 281 -20.37 -1.82 -7.41
C ASP A 281 -20.68 -1.10 -6.08
N LEU A 282 -19.68 -1.03 -5.18
CA LEU A 282 -19.82 -0.27 -3.94
C LEU A 282 -19.93 1.24 -4.21
N ALA A 283 -19.15 1.78 -5.16
CA ALA A 283 -19.21 3.18 -5.53
C ALA A 283 -20.62 3.55 -6.07
N ASP A 284 -21.08 2.79 -7.07
CA ASP A 284 -22.41 3.00 -7.66
C ASP A 284 -23.51 2.87 -6.61
N ARG A 285 -23.44 1.84 -5.77
CA ARG A 285 -24.40 1.62 -4.70
C ARG A 285 -24.40 2.74 -3.66
N THR A 286 -23.23 3.27 -3.34
CA THR A 286 -23.10 4.38 -2.38
C THR A 286 -23.72 5.65 -2.94
N HIS A 287 -23.42 5.96 -4.21
CA HIS A 287 -24.03 7.10 -4.90
C HIS A 287 -25.56 7.00 -4.90
N ASP A 288 -26.11 5.87 -5.35
CA ASP A 288 -27.56 5.64 -5.43
C ASP A 288 -28.26 5.81 -4.07
N MET A 289 -27.63 5.28 -3.01
CA MET A 289 -28.19 5.36 -1.66
C MET A 289 -28.13 6.77 -1.08
N LEU A 290 -27.04 7.51 -1.34
CA LEU A 290 -26.94 8.91 -0.94
C LEU A 290 -27.93 9.78 -1.73
N GLU A 291 -28.11 9.54 -3.02
CA GLU A 291 -29.12 10.22 -3.82
C GLU A 291 -30.54 9.98 -3.28
N ARG A 292 -30.86 8.75 -2.91
CA ARG A 292 -32.15 8.41 -2.29
C ARG A 292 -32.32 9.08 -0.94
N ALA A 293 -31.31 9.05 -0.07
CA ALA A 293 -31.37 9.63 1.26
C ALA A 293 -31.52 11.15 1.23
N THR A 294 -30.92 11.82 0.24
CA THR A 294 -31.00 13.28 0.07
C THR A 294 -32.17 13.73 -0.80
N GLY A 295 -32.91 12.79 -1.42
CA GLY A 295 -33.97 13.10 -2.37
C GLY A 295 -33.46 13.76 -3.65
N GLY A 296 -32.16 13.62 -3.98
CA GLY A 296 -31.53 14.24 -5.13
C GLY A 296 -31.38 15.76 -5.03
N TYR A 297 -31.62 16.34 -3.84
CA TYR A 297 -31.47 17.76 -3.56
C TYR A 297 -30.53 17.97 -2.36
N PRO A 298 -29.81 19.09 -2.30
CA PRO A 298 -28.96 19.41 -1.16
C PRO A 298 -29.84 19.71 0.08
N GLN A 299 -30.28 18.66 0.78
CA GLN A 299 -30.94 18.82 2.08
C GLN A 299 -29.96 19.20 3.19
N TYR A 300 -28.67 19.03 2.92
CA TYR A 300 -27.57 19.36 3.81
C TYR A 300 -26.68 20.41 3.16
N PRO A 301 -27.09 21.70 3.09
CA PRO A 301 -26.32 22.74 2.43
C PRO A 301 -24.90 22.91 3.04
N ASP A 302 -24.72 22.46 4.28
CA ASP A 302 -23.51 22.64 5.08
C ASP A 302 -22.70 21.35 5.30
N SER A 303 -22.94 20.28 4.54
CA SER A 303 -22.41 18.92 4.73
C SER A 303 -23.16 18.10 5.79
N PRO A 304 -23.03 16.76 5.78
CA PRO A 304 -23.70 15.92 6.78
C PRO A 304 -23.14 16.16 8.19
N ASP A 305 -23.98 15.97 9.19
CA ASP A 305 -23.53 15.96 10.59
C ASP A 305 -22.68 14.70 10.86
N LEU A 306 -21.37 14.89 10.91
CA LEU A 306 -20.38 13.88 11.23
C LEU A 306 -20.01 13.83 12.71
N THR A 307 -20.70 14.58 13.56
CA THR A 307 -20.51 14.55 15.00
C THR A 307 -20.71 13.14 15.54
N SER A 308 -19.79 12.68 16.37
CA SER A 308 -19.78 11.33 16.96
C SER A 308 -19.41 10.20 16.00
N ILE A 309 -19.14 10.45 14.71
CA ILE A 309 -18.53 9.47 13.83
C ILE A 309 -17.05 9.40 14.11
N ALA A 310 -16.51 8.21 14.32
CA ALA A 310 -15.09 8.05 14.54
C ALA A 310 -14.30 8.38 13.27
N TYR A 311 -13.17 9.02 13.45
CA TYR A 311 -12.25 9.40 12.39
C TYR A 311 -10.91 8.68 12.55
N TYR A 312 -10.24 8.45 11.42
CA TYR A 312 -8.93 7.78 11.37
C TYR A 312 -7.76 8.76 11.28
N LEU A 313 -8.00 9.94 10.78
CA LEU A 313 -6.99 10.99 10.72
C LEU A 313 -7.56 12.33 11.18
N TYR A 314 -6.85 12.96 12.12
CA TYR A 314 -7.08 14.32 12.55
C TYR A 314 -6.01 15.24 11.99
N ASN A 315 -6.39 16.29 11.30
CA ASN A 315 -5.44 17.27 10.78
C ASN A 315 -5.30 18.45 11.73
N THR A 316 -4.17 18.49 12.45
CA THR A 316 -3.87 19.59 13.40
C THR A 316 -3.74 20.95 12.75
N SER A 317 -3.23 21.02 11.52
CA SER A 317 -3.02 22.31 10.85
C SER A 317 -4.34 23.05 10.61
N ASN A 318 -5.44 22.33 10.58
CA ASN A 318 -6.76 22.85 10.26
C ASN A 318 -7.80 22.58 11.37
N ASN A 319 -7.40 21.95 12.47
CA ASN A 319 -8.33 21.50 13.53
C ASN A 319 -9.55 20.76 12.97
N SER A 320 -9.31 19.80 12.07
CA SER A 320 -10.39 19.08 11.39
C SER A 320 -10.09 17.59 11.21
N ASP A 321 -11.12 16.78 11.39
CA ASP A 321 -11.13 15.38 11.02
C ASP A 321 -11.27 15.26 9.50
N VAL A 322 -10.57 14.34 8.87
CA VAL A 322 -10.56 14.25 7.40
C VAL A 322 -10.84 12.86 6.86
N MET A 323 -10.69 11.82 7.67
CA MET A 323 -10.92 10.43 7.27
C MET A 323 -11.88 9.77 8.25
N TYR A 324 -13.13 9.68 7.85
CA TYR A 324 -14.19 9.06 8.65
C TYR A 324 -14.43 7.62 8.22
N ASP A 325 -14.86 6.77 9.14
CA ASP A 325 -15.27 5.41 8.80
C ASP A 325 -16.50 5.45 7.87
N MET A 326 -16.36 4.85 6.68
CA MET A 326 -17.37 4.85 5.66
C MET A 326 -18.67 4.17 6.12
N LYS A 327 -18.53 3.04 6.82
CA LYS A 327 -19.70 2.27 7.27
C LYS A 327 -20.52 3.04 8.30
N ALA A 328 -19.84 3.71 9.23
CA ALA A 328 -20.46 4.56 10.23
C ALA A 328 -21.14 5.79 9.61
N ILE A 329 -20.53 6.40 8.57
CA ILE A 329 -21.17 7.47 7.80
C ILE A 329 -22.49 6.97 7.18
N MET A 330 -22.45 5.85 6.47
CA MET A 330 -23.62 5.35 5.75
C MET A 330 -24.72 4.90 6.71
N GLU A 331 -24.40 4.33 7.85
CA GLU A 331 -25.37 4.01 8.90
C GLU A 331 -26.07 5.25 9.45
N ARG A 332 -25.34 6.36 9.58
CA ARG A 332 -25.88 7.64 10.04
C ARG A 332 -26.81 8.30 9.01
N LEU A 333 -26.48 8.17 7.73
CA LEU A 333 -27.18 8.90 6.65
C LEU A 333 -28.37 8.15 6.06
N LEU A 334 -28.38 6.82 6.11
CA LEU A 334 -29.38 5.99 5.47
C LEU A 334 -30.49 5.56 6.43
N SER A 335 -31.65 5.26 5.87
CA SER A 335 -32.67 4.48 6.59
C SER A 335 -32.13 3.09 6.93
N ALA A 336 -32.67 2.43 7.96
CA ALA A 336 -32.25 1.08 8.35
C ALA A 336 -32.33 0.06 7.19
N ASP A 337 -33.37 0.16 6.36
CA ASP A 337 -33.58 -0.72 5.19
C ASP A 337 -32.56 -0.43 4.09
N ASP A 338 -32.32 0.84 3.76
CA ASP A 338 -31.32 1.24 2.77
C ASP A 338 -29.90 0.91 3.24
N PHE A 339 -29.60 1.12 4.51
CA PHE A 339 -28.33 0.72 5.09
C PHE A 339 -28.10 -0.79 4.99
N LYS A 340 -29.10 -1.61 5.27
CA LYS A 340 -29.00 -3.07 5.13
C LYS A 340 -28.70 -3.48 3.70
N LEU A 341 -29.36 -2.86 2.70
CA LEU A 341 -29.09 -3.12 1.29
C LEU A 341 -27.68 -2.68 0.89
N TRP A 342 -27.27 -1.48 1.28
CA TRP A 342 -25.92 -0.96 1.02
C TRP A 342 -24.86 -1.83 1.68
N ASN A 343 -25.05 -2.22 2.94
CA ASN A 343 -24.10 -3.02 3.71
C ASN A 343 -23.85 -4.41 3.10
N THR A 344 -24.81 -4.97 2.36
CA THR A 344 -24.59 -6.22 1.61
C THR A 344 -23.51 -6.03 0.54
N THR A 345 -23.55 -4.92 -0.20
CA THR A 345 -22.50 -4.60 -1.20
C THR A 345 -21.20 -4.22 -0.52
N TYR A 346 -21.26 -3.50 0.59
CA TYR A 346 -20.08 -3.16 1.39
C TYR A 346 -19.32 -4.41 1.85
N GLN A 347 -20.03 -5.41 2.37
CA GLN A 347 -19.39 -6.66 2.84
C GLN A 347 -18.76 -7.50 1.72
N GLN A 348 -19.17 -7.32 0.47
CA GLN A 348 -18.49 -7.92 -0.67
C GLN A 348 -17.17 -7.20 -0.97
N ALA A 349 -17.19 -5.86 -0.92
CA ALA A 349 -16.01 -5.05 -1.17
C ALA A 349 -15.02 -5.02 0.01
N VAL A 350 -15.54 -5.15 1.24
CA VAL A 350 -14.74 -5.20 2.49
C VAL A 350 -15.06 -6.49 3.25
N PRO A 351 -14.57 -7.66 2.77
CA PRO A 351 -14.99 -8.95 3.29
C PRO A 351 -14.42 -9.28 4.68
N TYR A 352 -13.42 -8.55 5.15
CA TYR A 352 -12.81 -8.79 6.45
C TYR A 352 -12.17 -7.54 7.04
N CYS A 353 -12.33 -7.36 8.36
CA CYS A 353 -11.64 -6.34 9.14
C CYS A 353 -11.46 -6.79 10.59
N ARG A 354 -10.46 -6.20 11.25
CA ARG A 354 -10.26 -6.26 12.70
C ARG A 354 -10.21 -4.83 13.23
N MET A 355 -10.98 -4.57 14.26
CA MET A 355 -11.05 -3.25 14.89
C MET A 355 -11.05 -3.40 16.40
N SER A 356 -10.38 -2.51 17.08
CA SER A 356 -10.38 -2.38 18.53
C SER A 356 -11.16 -1.15 18.97
N LEU A 357 -11.33 -0.99 20.28
CA LEU A 357 -12.11 0.11 20.87
C LEU A 357 -11.47 1.49 20.68
N LYS A 358 -10.20 1.53 20.34
CA LYS A 358 -9.46 2.78 20.10
C LYS A 358 -8.33 2.55 19.10
N TRP A 359 -7.90 3.59 18.42
CA TRP A 359 -6.74 3.60 17.52
C TRP A 359 -6.10 4.98 17.49
N MET A 360 -4.87 5.05 17.06
CA MET A 360 -4.17 6.30 16.89
C MET A 360 -4.70 7.03 15.65
N SER A 361 -5.20 8.23 15.84
CA SER A 361 -5.68 9.09 14.75
C SER A 361 -4.70 10.22 14.41
N GLN A 362 -3.68 10.40 15.24
CA GLN A 362 -2.64 11.37 15.04
C GLN A 362 -1.42 11.05 15.89
N PHE A 363 -0.25 11.06 15.26
CA PHE A 363 1.03 11.05 15.92
C PHE A 363 1.69 12.42 15.80
N TRP A 364 1.74 13.15 16.92
CA TRP A 364 2.59 14.34 17.04
C TRP A 364 3.16 14.42 18.46
N PRO A 365 4.43 14.89 18.64
CA PRO A 365 5.14 14.73 19.91
C PRO A 365 4.51 15.40 21.12
N GLN A 366 3.52 16.24 20.94
CA GLN A 366 2.91 17.02 22.03
C GLN A 366 1.41 16.80 22.25
N GLN A 367 0.71 16.20 21.29
CA GLN A 367 -0.72 15.91 21.43
C GLN A 367 -1.06 14.64 20.64
N GLN A 368 -1.20 13.56 21.37
CA GLN A 368 -1.66 12.30 20.83
C GLN A 368 -3.17 12.31 20.81
N ALA A 369 -3.77 12.18 19.65
CA ALA A 369 -5.20 12.03 19.53
C ALA A 369 -5.54 10.56 19.27
N PHE A 370 -6.49 10.05 20.05
CA PHE A 370 -7.09 8.73 19.84
C PHE A 370 -8.53 8.92 19.47
N SER A 371 -8.96 8.18 18.44
CA SER A 371 -10.36 7.99 18.18
C SER A 371 -10.87 6.80 18.95
N TYR A 372 -12.12 6.89 19.38
CA TYR A 372 -12.77 5.87 20.18
C TYR A 372 -13.94 5.29 19.39
N PHE A 373 -14.08 3.98 19.51
CA PHE A 373 -15.22 3.26 19.00
C PHE A 373 -16.50 3.78 19.65
N ASN A 374 -17.49 4.13 18.83
CA ASN A 374 -18.84 4.40 19.31
C ASN A 374 -19.67 3.11 19.19
N PRO A 375 -20.12 2.50 20.31
CA PRO A 375 -20.84 1.23 20.27
C PRO A 375 -22.20 1.33 19.58
N ASP A 376 -22.74 2.55 19.39
CA ASP A 376 -24.00 2.78 18.71
C ASP A 376 -23.90 2.77 17.19
N LEU A 377 -22.68 2.65 16.64
CA LEU A 377 -22.41 2.65 15.19
C LEU A 377 -21.61 1.41 14.78
N GLN A 378 -21.80 0.99 13.54
CA GLN A 378 -21.00 -0.06 12.94
C GLN A 378 -19.81 0.53 12.19
N TYR A 379 -18.65 -0.14 12.30
CA TYR A 379 -17.41 0.28 11.65
C TYR A 379 -16.92 -0.81 10.68
N GLY A 380 -16.13 -0.39 9.70
CA GLY A 380 -15.64 -1.27 8.67
C GLY A 380 -14.14 -1.16 8.41
N CYS A 381 -13.41 -0.34 9.17
CA CYS A 381 -11.97 -0.09 9.00
C CYS A 381 -11.59 0.35 7.58
N VAL A 382 -12.44 1.12 6.93
CA VAL A 382 -12.17 1.77 5.64
C VAL A 382 -12.72 3.19 5.73
N SER A 383 -11.88 4.18 5.42
CA SER A 383 -12.30 5.57 5.41
C SER A 383 -12.91 5.99 4.06
N MET A 384 -13.73 7.03 4.12
CA MET A 384 -14.26 7.73 2.96
C MET A 384 -14.12 9.23 3.17
N PHE A 385 -13.69 9.94 2.12
CA PHE A 385 -13.69 11.39 2.11
C PHE A 385 -15.12 11.93 1.99
N ILE A 386 -15.44 12.89 2.83
CA ILE A 386 -16.66 13.70 2.70
C ILE A 386 -16.27 15.15 2.53
N PRO A 387 -16.60 15.80 1.41
CA PRO A 387 -16.36 17.22 1.25
C PRO A 387 -17.20 18.02 2.25
N ARG A 388 -16.62 19.08 2.78
CA ARG A 388 -17.30 19.97 3.71
C ARG A 388 -17.37 21.38 3.14
N LYS A 389 -18.58 21.92 3.10
CA LYS A 389 -18.86 23.31 2.77
C LYS A 389 -19.14 24.06 4.05
N GLY A 390 -18.58 25.24 4.25
CA GLY A 390 -18.96 26.05 5.39
C GLY A 390 -17.89 27.05 5.86
N SER A 391 -18.36 28.12 6.45
CA SER A 391 -17.60 29.31 6.87
C SER A 391 -16.70 29.10 8.11
N GLY A 392 -16.71 27.93 8.72
CA GLY A 392 -15.92 27.61 9.92
C GLY A 392 -14.65 26.81 9.69
N TYR A 393 -14.46 26.28 8.49
CA TYR A 393 -13.28 25.50 8.17
C TYR A 393 -12.27 26.33 7.40
N SER A 394 -11.11 26.49 8.01
CA SER A 394 -10.01 27.25 7.44
C SER A 394 -9.56 26.70 6.08
N TYR A 395 -8.83 27.51 5.32
CA TYR A 395 -8.26 27.30 3.99
C TYR A 395 -7.82 25.87 3.65
N GLY A 396 -7.50 25.05 4.64
CA GLY A 396 -7.06 23.68 4.48
C GLY A 396 -8.12 22.72 3.94
N ASN A 397 -9.38 22.84 4.34
CA ASN A 397 -10.42 21.92 3.88
C ASN A 397 -10.83 22.17 2.43
N MET A 398 -10.82 23.43 1.98
CA MET A 398 -11.04 23.73 0.56
C MET A 398 -9.94 23.15 -0.34
N ALA A 399 -8.71 23.06 0.15
CA ALA A 399 -7.62 22.41 -0.60
C ALA A 399 -7.82 20.88 -0.67
N TYR A 400 -8.32 20.24 0.39
CA TYR A 400 -8.65 18.81 0.35
C TYR A 400 -9.81 18.54 -0.62
N ASN A 401 -10.88 19.30 -0.57
CA ASN A 401 -11.97 19.18 -1.54
C ASN A 401 -11.45 19.26 -2.97
N LYS A 402 -10.62 20.27 -3.28
CA LYS A 402 -10.09 20.47 -4.63
C LYS A 402 -9.21 19.33 -5.12
N THR A 403 -8.37 18.74 -4.25
CA THR A 403 -7.44 17.70 -4.65
C THR A 403 -8.09 16.33 -4.68
N SER A 404 -8.97 16.02 -3.74
CA SER A 404 -9.65 14.72 -3.66
C SER A 404 -10.68 14.50 -4.76
N LEU A 405 -11.26 15.56 -5.33
CA LEU A 405 -12.20 15.46 -6.45
C LEU A 405 -11.62 14.81 -7.72
N ASN A 406 -10.31 14.73 -7.84
CA ASN A 406 -9.65 14.06 -8.95
C ASN A 406 -9.62 12.52 -8.83
N PHE A 407 -9.97 11.96 -7.67
CA PHE A 407 -10.09 10.51 -7.53
C PHE A 407 -11.35 9.99 -8.22
N GLY A 408 -11.24 8.86 -8.89
CA GLY A 408 -12.34 8.24 -9.61
C GLY A 408 -13.53 7.93 -8.72
N TRP A 409 -13.32 7.52 -7.46
CA TRP A 409 -14.37 7.37 -6.47
C TRP A 409 -15.20 8.65 -6.32
N ASN A 410 -14.53 9.78 -6.12
CA ASN A 410 -15.19 11.07 -5.91
C ASN A 410 -15.90 11.60 -7.18
N GLN A 411 -15.41 11.20 -8.36
CA GLN A 411 -16.11 11.47 -9.62
C GLN A 411 -17.42 10.69 -9.74
N VAL A 412 -17.47 9.43 -9.27
CA VAL A 412 -18.70 8.64 -9.22
C VAL A 412 -19.66 9.23 -8.20
N MET A 413 -19.16 9.70 -7.05
CA MET A 413 -20.01 10.31 -6.02
C MET A 413 -20.69 11.61 -6.48
N ASP A 414 -20.08 12.37 -7.39
CA ASP A 414 -20.62 13.67 -7.88
C ASP A 414 -21.10 14.56 -6.73
N TRP A 415 -20.18 14.87 -5.80
CA TRP A 415 -20.50 15.57 -4.55
C TRP A 415 -21.24 16.89 -4.73
N LYS A 416 -21.08 17.56 -5.88
CA LYS A 416 -21.83 18.77 -6.25
C LYS A 416 -23.33 18.55 -6.18
N ARG A 417 -23.79 17.37 -6.64
CA ARG A 417 -25.20 17.01 -6.67
C ARG A 417 -25.82 17.01 -5.27
N PHE A 418 -25.03 16.68 -4.26
CA PHE A 418 -25.46 16.72 -2.86
C PHE A 418 -25.26 18.09 -2.20
N GLY A 419 -24.65 19.06 -2.91
CA GLY A 419 -24.38 20.40 -2.40
C GLY A 419 -23.25 20.45 -1.35
N TRP A 420 -22.40 19.44 -1.33
CA TRP A 420 -21.31 19.30 -0.35
C TRP A 420 -19.93 19.79 -0.85
N GLU A 421 -19.86 20.38 -2.03
CA GLU A 421 -18.66 20.99 -2.61
C GLU A 421 -18.49 22.47 -2.24
#